data_15f81cee2fb6e2f675d08d4681881c4f
#
_entry.id   15f81cee2fb6e2f675d08d4681881c4f
#
_cell.length_a   1.000
_cell.length_b   1.000
_cell.length_c   1.000
_cell.angle_alpha   90.00
_cell.angle_beta   90.00
_cell.angle_gamma   90.00
#
_symmetry.space_group_name_H-M   'P 1'
#
loop_
_entity.id
_entity.type
_entity.pdbx_description
1 polymer ?
#
loop_
_entity_poly.entity_id
_entity_poly.type
_entity_poly.pdbx_seq_one_letter_code
_entity_poly.pdbx_strand_id
1 'polypeptide(L)'
;DMARAKNIRVAARGSGAGSLICHLLGISGVDPMQHGLLMERFCSPLRRALPDIDIDVESARRLEIYDLVFKRYGDTDWQSPQAISRCATVSMVDTYRARNAIRDVGAAMGLPAIEIDLIAKSLPHIRARNIEATLKSLPELRSLNLSAPLTAMAISLAQRLDGLPRHLAMHPCAVVLSDGGLLDRAPVQLNASGYPMVEFDKDGVEEIGLLKLDILGVRMQSTIAHAVHEIKRVEEIDLDIDAVPLDDEPTYNLIQSTHTLGIFQVESPGQRELVGKLAPKTFTDLIIDISLFRPGPVKSDMIRPFLNARHGWNPAQIIHPDLYSILAETEGVVVFHEQVISIIATMTGISLAAADEKRRALGSKEGQQEVCDWFFPAATARGYELKIITEIWDVLRAFASFGFCKAHAAAFALPTYQSAYLKTHHPAAFIAGVLTHDPGMYPKRLMIDEARQLGVGLAPLDINYSGEQYTVERDEKGGDHVRIALTSVSGISDKEVTSIITGRPYIDLSDFYR
;
A
#
# COMPACT_ATOMS: atom_id res chain seq x y z
N ASP A 1 7.79 12.45 15.41
CA ASP A 1 8.13 13.85 15.75
C ASP A 1 8.84 14.56 14.59
N MET A 2 9.95 14.01 14.04
CA MET A 2 10.70 14.65 12.94
C MET A 2 9.84 14.91 11.69
N ALA A 3 9.03 13.93 11.28
CA ALA A 3 8.12 14.07 10.14
C ALA A 3 7.04 15.12 10.39
N ARG A 4 6.42 15.10 11.59
CA ARG A 4 5.42 16.11 11.98
C ARG A 4 5.97 17.53 12.03
N ALA A 5 7.20 17.70 12.54
CA ALA A 5 7.88 19.00 12.55
C ALA A 5 8.10 19.58 11.13
N LYS A 6 8.01 18.73 10.11
CA LYS A 6 8.09 19.10 8.69
C LYS A 6 6.72 19.08 8.00
N ASN A 7 5.63 18.90 8.74
CA ASN A 7 4.28 18.72 8.20
C ASN A 7 4.23 17.60 7.13
N ILE A 8 4.92 16.48 7.38
CA ILE A 8 4.86 15.29 6.54
C ILE A 8 3.89 14.31 7.18
N ARG A 9 2.88 13.87 6.44
CA ARG A 9 1.92 12.87 6.91
C ARG A 9 2.60 11.52 7.11
N VAL A 10 2.32 10.94 8.27
CA VAL A 10 2.82 9.61 8.65
C VAL A 10 1.72 8.83 9.34
N ALA A 11 1.69 7.52 9.13
CA ALA A 11 0.75 6.61 9.79
C ALA A 11 1.42 5.25 10.02
N ALA A 12 1.15 4.60 11.16
CA ALA A 12 1.55 3.21 11.34
C ALA A 12 0.71 2.29 10.45
N ARG A 13 1.32 1.20 9.99
CA ARG A 13 0.63 0.08 9.34
C ARG A 13 0.95 -1.25 10.03
N GLY A 14 0.39 -2.33 9.50
CA GLY A 14 0.68 -3.66 10.01
C GLY A 14 0.14 -3.89 11.41
N SER A 15 0.78 -4.80 12.13
CA SER A 15 0.39 -5.12 13.51
C SER A 15 0.72 -4.01 14.51
N GLY A 16 1.67 -3.13 14.18
CA GLY A 16 2.04 -1.97 15.02
C GLY A 16 0.89 -0.99 15.24
N ALA A 17 -0.07 -0.91 14.29
CA ALA A 17 -1.29 -0.12 14.45
C ALA A 17 -2.18 -0.59 15.62
N GLY A 18 -2.04 -1.84 16.08
CA GLY A 18 -2.74 -2.38 17.26
C GLY A 18 -2.10 -2.04 18.61
N SER A 19 -1.03 -1.26 18.61
CA SER A 19 -0.34 -0.88 19.85
C SER A 19 -0.93 0.41 20.44
N LEU A 20 -1.40 0.33 21.69
CA LEU A 20 -1.83 1.51 22.45
C LEU A 20 -0.69 2.52 22.61
N ILE A 21 0.54 2.05 22.77
CA ILE A 21 1.73 2.93 22.86
C ILE A 21 1.93 3.70 21.54
N CYS A 22 1.81 3.02 20.38
CA CYS A 22 1.89 3.68 19.08
C CYS A 22 0.78 4.71 18.90
N HIS A 23 -0.43 4.44 19.40
CA HIS A 23 -1.53 5.40 19.35
C HIS A 23 -1.27 6.62 20.24
N LEU A 24 -0.91 6.42 21.51
CA LEU A 24 -0.64 7.50 22.48
C LEU A 24 0.56 8.37 22.07
N LEU A 25 1.56 7.79 21.41
CA LEU A 25 2.67 8.53 20.80
C LEU A 25 2.28 9.19 19.46
N GLY A 26 1.05 8.92 19.00
CA GLY A 26 0.51 9.40 17.72
C GLY A 26 1.21 8.82 16.51
N ILE A 27 1.89 7.69 16.60
CA ILE A 27 2.44 6.95 15.46
C ILE A 27 1.30 6.31 14.68
N SER A 28 0.26 5.80 15.39
CA SER A 28 -0.98 5.26 14.80
C SER A 28 -2.14 6.22 14.99
N GLY A 29 -2.89 6.50 13.92
CA GLY A 29 -4.15 7.25 13.97
C GLY A 29 -5.34 6.41 14.44
N VAL A 30 -5.16 5.10 14.63
CA VAL A 30 -6.21 4.18 15.05
C VAL A 30 -6.14 3.94 16.55
N ASP A 31 -7.26 4.11 17.25
CA ASP A 31 -7.38 3.75 18.66
C ASP A 31 -7.62 2.23 18.80
N PRO A 32 -6.64 1.46 19.33
CA PRO A 32 -6.77 0.01 19.46
C PRO A 32 -7.85 -0.42 20.47
N MET A 33 -8.16 0.42 21.46
CA MET A 33 -9.21 0.12 22.44
C MET A 33 -10.60 0.24 21.82
N GLN A 34 -10.83 1.30 21.02
CA GLN A 34 -12.09 1.52 20.32
C GLN A 34 -12.41 0.40 19.33
N HIS A 35 -11.39 -0.15 18.68
CA HIS A 35 -11.57 -1.18 17.63
C HIS A 35 -11.29 -2.62 18.12
N GLY A 36 -11.08 -2.83 19.43
CA GLY A 36 -10.84 -4.15 19.99
C GLY A 36 -9.62 -4.87 19.39
N LEU A 37 -8.51 -4.14 19.19
CA LEU A 37 -7.28 -4.70 18.64
C LEU A 37 -6.45 -5.37 19.74
N LEU A 38 -5.83 -6.51 19.42
CA LEU A 38 -5.07 -7.29 20.38
C LEU A 38 -3.58 -6.90 20.35
N MET A 39 -3.06 -6.46 21.50
CA MET A 39 -1.63 -6.16 21.67
C MET A 39 -0.75 -7.39 21.45
N GLU A 40 -1.21 -8.57 21.85
CA GLU A 40 -0.49 -9.86 21.72
C GLU A 40 -0.22 -10.23 20.27
N ARG A 41 -1.06 -9.75 19.33
CA ARG A 41 -0.81 -9.90 17.89
C ARG A 41 0.40 -9.09 17.42
N PHE A 42 0.72 -7.99 18.08
CA PHE A 42 1.87 -7.13 17.79
C PHE A 42 3.09 -7.49 18.64
N CYS A 43 2.92 -7.53 19.96
CA CYS A 43 4.01 -7.76 20.91
C CYS A 43 3.51 -8.61 22.09
N SER A 44 4.26 -9.64 22.46
CA SER A 44 3.96 -10.46 23.62
C SER A 44 5.26 -10.91 24.31
N PRO A 45 5.22 -11.28 25.61
CA PRO A 45 6.39 -11.80 26.33
C PRO A 45 6.98 -13.08 25.73
N LEU A 46 6.19 -13.83 24.96
CA LEU A 46 6.61 -15.08 24.31
C LEU A 46 7.31 -14.84 22.97
N ARG A 47 7.22 -13.63 22.42
CA ARG A 47 7.81 -13.30 21.14
C ARG A 47 9.29 -12.98 21.28
N ARG A 48 10.14 -13.75 20.59
CA ARG A 48 11.61 -13.56 20.61
C ARG A 48 12.09 -12.38 19.76
N ALA A 49 11.41 -12.12 18.65
CA ALA A 49 11.76 -11.00 17.76
C ALA A 49 11.25 -9.67 18.31
N LEU A 50 12.00 -8.61 18.12
CA LEU A 50 11.55 -7.24 18.40
C LEU A 50 10.30 -6.92 17.57
N PRO A 51 9.38 -6.09 18.11
CA PRO A 51 8.22 -5.62 17.34
C PRO A 51 8.68 -4.72 16.21
N ASP A 52 8.16 -4.97 15.01
CA ASP A 52 8.42 -4.19 13.81
C ASP A 52 7.29 -3.17 13.60
N ILE A 53 7.64 -1.89 13.47
CA ILE A 53 6.69 -0.80 13.25
C ILE A 53 6.91 -0.25 11.84
N ASP A 54 6.05 -0.69 10.92
CA ASP A 54 5.99 -0.15 9.57
C ASP A 54 5.34 1.24 9.59
N ILE A 55 5.95 2.20 8.91
CA ILE A 55 5.45 3.58 8.83
C ILE A 55 5.17 3.93 7.37
N ASP A 56 3.91 4.27 7.09
CA ASP A 56 3.49 4.87 5.83
C ASP A 56 3.75 6.38 5.87
N VAL A 57 4.41 6.89 4.82
CA VAL A 57 4.70 8.32 4.68
C VAL A 57 4.25 8.83 3.30
N GLU A 58 4.15 10.13 3.14
CA GLU A 58 3.96 10.73 1.83
C GLU A 58 5.03 10.25 0.84
N SER A 59 4.60 9.59 -0.23
CA SER A 59 5.53 9.06 -1.24
C SER A 59 6.42 10.14 -1.85
N ALA A 60 5.87 11.34 -2.09
CA ALA A 60 6.58 12.46 -2.67
C ALA A 60 7.71 13.01 -1.76
N ARG A 61 7.57 12.83 -0.44
CA ARG A 61 8.48 13.36 0.57
C ARG A 61 9.23 12.29 1.36
N ARG A 62 9.18 11.02 0.90
CA ARG A 62 9.82 9.89 1.57
C ARG A 62 11.33 10.09 1.78
N LEU A 63 12.03 10.60 0.77
CA LEU A 63 13.48 10.82 0.86
C LEU A 63 13.84 11.89 1.90
N GLU A 64 12.99 12.90 2.13
CA GLU A 64 13.18 13.84 3.24
C GLU A 64 13.19 13.14 4.60
N ILE A 65 12.36 12.09 4.76
CA ILE A 65 12.36 11.28 5.99
C ILE A 65 13.67 10.48 6.10
N TYR A 66 14.18 9.93 4.98
CA TYR A 66 15.48 9.26 4.98
C TYR A 66 16.59 10.23 5.41
N ASP A 67 16.64 11.43 4.84
CA ASP A 67 17.61 12.45 5.23
C ASP A 67 17.52 12.79 6.72
N LEU A 68 16.32 12.90 7.28
CA LEU A 68 16.12 13.12 8.71
C LEU A 68 16.62 11.95 9.56
N VAL A 69 16.41 10.70 9.14
CA VAL A 69 16.91 9.51 9.83
C VAL A 69 18.43 9.46 9.77
N PHE A 70 19.02 9.65 8.58
CA PHE A 70 20.46 9.66 8.40
C PHE A 70 21.14 10.79 9.19
N LYS A 71 20.54 11.98 9.19
CA LYS A 71 21.04 13.14 9.98
C LYS A 71 20.97 12.88 11.50
N ARG A 72 19.97 12.14 11.95
CA ARG A 72 19.75 11.90 13.40
C ARG A 72 20.57 10.74 13.94
N TYR A 73 20.69 9.67 13.18
CA TYR A 73 21.23 8.38 13.64
C TYR A 73 22.50 7.96 12.88
N GLY A 74 22.76 8.56 11.73
CA GLY A 74 23.98 8.34 10.96
C GLY A 74 25.14 9.18 11.45
N ASP A 75 26.24 9.14 10.71
CA ASP A 75 27.41 9.99 10.95
C ASP A 75 27.18 11.39 10.38
N THR A 76 27.99 12.35 10.85
CA THR A 76 27.87 13.77 10.46
C THR A 76 28.02 13.99 8.95
N ASP A 77 28.74 13.11 8.26
CA ASP A 77 28.95 13.16 6.80
C ASP A 77 28.59 11.80 6.16
N TRP A 78 27.32 11.39 6.33
CA TRP A 78 26.83 10.10 5.80
C TRP A 78 26.92 9.97 4.27
N GLN A 79 27.10 11.07 3.55
CA GLN A 79 27.32 11.06 2.09
C GLN A 79 28.76 10.73 1.71
N SER A 80 29.68 10.76 2.67
CA SER A 80 31.06 10.32 2.46
C SER A 80 31.19 8.82 2.67
N PRO A 81 31.72 8.05 1.69
CA PRO A 81 31.92 6.61 1.85
C PRO A 81 32.77 6.22 3.06
N GLN A 82 33.64 7.11 3.53
CA GLN A 82 34.50 6.89 4.68
C GLN A 82 33.81 7.07 6.04
N ALA A 83 32.63 7.71 6.06
CA ALA A 83 31.91 8.04 7.28
C ALA A 83 30.69 7.14 7.52
N ILE A 84 30.47 6.09 6.70
CA ILE A 84 29.33 5.19 6.84
C ILE A 84 29.60 4.21 7.97
N SER A 85 28.97 4.42 9.11
CA SER A 85 29.17 3.53 10.26
C SER A 85 27.90 3.05 10.95
N ARG A 86 26.74 3.72 10.77
CA ARG A 86 25.54 3.44 11.56
C ARG A 86 24.24 3.26 10.79
N CYS A 87 24.07 3.93 9.65
CA CYS A 87 22.86 3.91 8.87
C CYS A 87 23.11 3.52 7.42
N ALA A 88 22.26 2.69 6.87
CA ALA A 88 22.26 2.40 5.42
C ALA A 88 20.83 2.02 4.98
N THR A 89 20.55 2.18 3.69
CA THR A 89 19.34 1.60 3.09
C THR A 89 19.56 0.10 2.87
N VAL A 90 18.48 -0.67 2.81
CA VAL A 90 18.52 -2.12 2.52
C VAL A 90 18.55 -2.32 1.01
N SER A 91 19.22 -3.36 0.52
CA SER A 91 19.16 -3.74 -0.88
C SER A 91 18.04 -4.71 -1.19
N MET A 92 17.75 -4.85 -2.46
CA MET A 92 16.95 -5.92 -3.04
C MET A 92 17.56 -6.36 -4.35
N VAL A 93 17.45 -7.63 -4.69
CA VAL A 93 17.88 -8.13 -5.99
C VAL A 93 16.80 -7.83 -7.02
N ASP A 94 17.07 -6.89 -7.96
CA ASP A 94 16.20 -6.73 -9.13
C ASP A 94 16.43 -7.91 -10.07
N THR A 95 15.35 -8.56 -10.49
CA THR A 95 15.39 -9.71 -11.37
C THR A 95 14.80 -9.38 -12.74
N TYR A 96 15.33 -10.03 -13.76
CA TYR A 96 14.85 -9.82 -15.12
C TYR A 96 13.37 -10.12 -15.28
N ARG A 97 12.66 -9.12 -15.77
CA ARG A 97 11.28 -9.16 -16.28
C ARG A 97 11.28 -8.78 -17.75
N ALA A 98 10.15 -8.92 -18.43
CA ALA A 98 10.06 -8.73 -19.88
C ALA A 98 10.71 -7.44 -20.38
N ARG A 99 10.36 -6.28 -19.82
CA ARG A 99 10.86 -4.99 -20.28
C ARG A 99 12.37 -4.83 -20.12
N ASN A 100 12.91 -5.19 -18.96
CA ASN A 100 14.34 -5.06 -18.67
C ASN A 100 15.14 -6.07 -19.49
N ALA A 101 14.65 -7.31 -19.63
CA ALA A 101 15.30 -8.32 -20.45
C ALA A 101 15.41 -7.89 -21.92
N ILE A 102 14.35 -7.35 -22.52
CA ILE A 102 14.39 -6.80 -23.90
C ILE A 102 15.36 -5.64 -24.01
N ARG A 103 15.40 -4.72 -23.04
CA ARG A 103 16.31 -3.56 -23.08
C ARG A 103 17.77 -3.97 -23.04
N ASP A 104 18.12 -4.84 -22.10
CA ASP A 104 19.52 -5.21 -21.88
C ASP A 104 20.03 -6.14 -23.00
N VAL A 105 19.22 -7.14 -23.41
CA VAL A 105 19.59 -8.05 -24.53
C VAL A 105 19.61 -7.29 -25.85
N GLY A 106 18.59 -6.46 -26.14
CA GLY A 106 18.52 -5.68 -27.35
C GLY A 106 19.73 -4.75 -27.50
N ALA A 107 20.10 -4.06 -26.43
CA ALA A 107 21.29 -3.20 -26.41
C ALA A 107 22.58 -4.01 -26.63
N ALA A 108 22.73 -5.16 -25.96
CA ALA A 108 23.89 -6.04 -26.10
C ALA A 108 24.03 -6.62 -27.53
N MET A 109 22.93 -6.82 -28.23
CA MET A 109 22.88 -7.31 -29.60
C MET A 109 22.96 -6.20 -30.67
N GLY A 110 22.99 -4.92 -30.25
CA GLY A 110 23.10 -3.78 -31.16
C GLY A 110 21.81 -3.42 -31.89
N LEU A 111 20.64 -3.75 -31.33
CA LEU A 111 19.37 -3.26 -31.85
C LEU A 111 19.28 -1.74 -31.69
N PRO A 112 18.60 -1.02 -32.63
CA PRO A 112 18.37 0.42 -32.50
C PRO A 112 17.62 0.76 -31.21
N ALA A 113 18.06 1.79 -30.47
CA ALA A 113 17.44 2.21 -29.21
C ALA A 113 15.94 2.49 -29.33
N ILE A 114 15.51 3.06 -30.44
CA ILE A 114 14.09 3.35 -30.74
C ILE A 114 13.28 2.05 -30.84
N GLU A 115 13.81 1.02 -31.51
CA GLU A 115 13.15 -0.28 -31.64
C GLU A 115 13.05 -0.99 -30.29
N ILE A 116 14.15 -0.99 -29.54
CA ILE A 116 14.19 -1.55 -28.17
C ILE A 116 13.11 -0.88 -27.29
N ASP A 117 13.06 0.45 -27.32
CA ASP A 117 12.12 1.22 -26.49
C ASP A 117 10.66 0.97 -26.89
N LEU A 118 10.40 0.89 -28.18
CA LEU A 118 9.08 0.58 -28.72
C LEU A 118 8.59 -0.81 -28.25
N ILE A 119 9.44 -1.85 -28.42
CA ILE A 119 9.10 -3.20 -27.98
C ILE A 119 8.93 -3.25 -26.47
N ALA A 120 9.86 -2.69 -25.70
CA ALA A 120 9.82 -2.75 -24.24
C ALA A 120 8.61 -2.01 -23.66
N LYS A 121 8.25 -0.83 -24.18
CA LYS A 121 7.07 -0.06 -23.74
C LYS A 121 5.74 -0.73 -24.08
N SER A 122 5.69 -1.45 -25.19
CA SER A 122 4.49 -2.17 -25.63
C SER A 122 4.17 -3.39 -24.78
N LEU A 123 5.18 -3.97 -24.11
CA LEU A 123 4.98 -5.11 -23.24
C LEU A 123 4.33 -4.70 -21.91
N PRO A 124 3.31 -5.41 -21.43
CA PRO A 124 2.79 -5.25 -20.07
C PRO A 124 3.82 -5.71 -19.02
N HIS A 125 3.46 -5.57 -17.72
CA HIS A 125 4.29 -6.07 -16.63
C HIS A 125 4.17 -7.59 -16.49
N ILE A 126 4.95 -8.34 -17.27
CA ILE A 126 4.93 -9.81 -17.33
C ILE A 126 6.31 -10.40 -17.05
N ARG A 127 6.33 -11.71 -16.81
CA ARG A 127 7.56 -12.52 -16.79
C ARG A 127 8.22 -12.52 -18.16
N ALA A 128 9.56 -12.51 -18.20
CA ALA A 128 10.29 -12.52 -19.47
C ALA A 128 9.99 -13.77 -20.32
N ARG A 129 9.82 -14.93 -19.70
CA ARG A 129 9.42 -16.18 -20.38
C ARG A 129 8.11 -16.11 -21.15
N ASN A 130 7.25 -15.12 -20.85
CA ASN A 130 5.95 -14.98 -21.50
C ASN A 130 5.96 -13.96 -22.66
N ILE A 131 7.12 -13.39 -23.01
CA ILE A 131 7.23 -12.33 -24.04
C ILE A 131 6.62 -12.79 -25.36
N GLU A 132 7.05 -13.93 -25.90
CA GLU A 132 6.60 -14.40 -27.21
C GLU A 132 5.10 -14.68 -27.25
N ALA A 133 4.56 -15.34 -26.21
CA ALA A 133 3.12 -15.60 -26.10
C ALA A 133 2.30 -14.31 -26.07
N THR A 134 2.79 -13.31 -25.31
CA THR A 134 2.13 -12.00 -25.19
C THR A 134 2.19 -11.21 -26.51
N LEU A 135 3.35 -11.21 -27.19
CA LEU A 135 3.50 -10.55 -28.48
C LEU A 135 2.53 -11.11 -29.55
N LYS A 136 2.29 -12.43 -29.53
CA LYS A 136 1.32 -13.09 -30.43
C LYS A 136 -0.13 -12.72 -30.10
N SER A 137 -0.44 -12.44 -28.84
CA SER A 137 -1.80 -12.17 -28.37
C SER A 137 -2.24 -10.70 -28.47
N LEU A 138 -1.28 -9.76 -28.54
CA LEU A 138 -1.56 -8.32 -28.56
C LEU A 138 -1.71 -7.80 -30.02
N PRO A 139 -2.90 -7.36 -30.42
CA PRO A 139 -3.13 -6.83 -31.78
C PRO A 139 -2.27 -5.60 -32.11
N GLU A 140 -1.97 -4.77 -31.11
CA GLU A 140 -1.21 -3.53 -31.23
C GLU A 140 0.25 -3.77 -31.67
N LEU A 141 0.77 -4.96 -31.45
CA LEU A 141 2.15 -5.32 -31.75
C LEU A 141 2.32 -5.99 -33.12
N ARG A 142 1.22 -6.24 -33.84
CA ARG A 142 1.24 -6.86 -35.19
C ARG A 142 1.96 -6.02 -36.25
N SER A 143 2.04 -4.71 -36.05
CA SER A 143 2.75 -3.80 -36.94
C SER A 143 4.27 -3.79 -36.76
N LEU A 144 4.78 -4.38 -35.68
CA LEU A 144 6.20 -4.51 -35.41
C LEU A 144 6.77 -5.68 -36.20
N ASN A 145 7.87 -5.46 -36.91
CA ASN A 145 8.58 -6.54 -37.61
C ASN A 145 9.37 -7.41 -36.62
N LEU A 146 8.66 -8.14 -35.80
CA LEU A 146 9.22 -9.02 -34.76
C LEU A 146 9.88 -10.28 -35.34
N SER A 147 9.70 -10.55 -36.63
CA SER A 147 10.26 -11.71 -37.35
C SER A 147 11.64 -11.42 -37.94
N ALA A 148 12.17 -10.22 -37.85
CA ALA A 148 13.56 -9.94 -38.21
C ALA A 148 14.49 -10.87 -37.42
N PRO A 149 15.46 -11.54 -38.04
CA PRO A 149 16.27 -12.58 -37.37
C PRO A 149 16.94 -12.10 -36.08
N LEU A 150 17.43 -10.86 -36.06
CA LEU A 150 18.09 -10.27 -34.89
C LEU A 150 17.09 -10.00 -33.77
N THR A 151 15.91 -9.46 -34.07
CA THR A 151 14.85 -9.16 -33.11
C THR A 151 14.27 -10.46 -32.52
N ALA A 152 14.05 -11.48 -33.37
CA ALA A 152 13.57 -12.78 -32.90
C ALA A 152 14.60 -13.46 -31.96
N MET A 153 15.89 -13.37 -32.29
CA MET A 153 16.96 -13.88 -31.43
C MET A 153 17.01 -13.11 -30.10
N ALA A 154 16.90 -11.79 -30.13
CA ALA A 154 16.87 -10.96 -28.91
C ALA A 154 15.69 -11.35 -27.99
N ILE A 155 14.50 -11.58 -28.54
CA ILE A 155 13.33 -12.03 -27.80
C ILE A 155 13.59 -13.40 -27.16
N SER A 156 14.14 -14.35 -27.91
CA SER A 156 14.47 -15.70 -27.42
C SER A 156 15.47 -15.65 -26.27
N LEU A 157 16.54 -14.85 -26.39
CA LEU A 157 17.54 -14.68 -25.33
C LEU A 157 16.94 -13.96 -24.11
N ALA A 158 16.14 -12.92 -24.32
CA ALA A 158 15.46 -12.20 -23.23
C ALA A 158 14.56 -13.13 -22.40
N GLN A 159 13.86 -14.09 -23.02
CA GLN A 159 13.07 -15.08 -22.30
C GLN A 159 13.89 -16.00 -21.39
N ARG A 160 15.14 -16.29 -21.77
CA ARG A 160 16.07 -17.11 -20.97
C ARG A 160 16.60 -16.38 -19.74
N LEU A 161 16.52 -15.07 -19.68
CA LEU A 161 16.90 -14.27 -18.51
C LEU A 161 15.81 -14.23 -17.43
N ASP A 162 14.62 -14.83 -17.66
CA ASP A 162 13.48 -14.73 -16.73
C ASP A 162 13.85 -15.10 -15.30
N GLY A 163 13.75 -14.14 -14.40
CA GLY A 163 13.98 -14.32 -12.97
C GLY A 163 15.45 -14.37 -12.55
N LEU A 164 16.42 -14.31 -13.49
CA LEU A 164 17.83 -14.20 -13.13
C LEU A 164 18.12 -12.85 -12.45
N PRO A 165 19.10 -12.77 -11.54
CA PRO A 165 19.55 -11.51 -10.96
C PRO A 165 20.03 -10.54 -12.04
N ARG A 166 19.64 -9.27 -11.92
CA ARG A 166 20.07 -8.18 -12.79
C ARG A 166 21.09 -7.27 -12.11
N HIS A 167 20.70 -6.70 -11.01
CA HIS A 167 21.57 -5.87 -10.15
C HIS A 167 20.96 -5.74 -8.75
N LEU A 168 21.74 -5.20 -7.81
CA LEU A 168 21.24 -4.73 -6.53
C LEU A 168 20.57 -3.36 -6.73
N ALA A 169 19.39 -3.21 -6.17
CA ALA A 169 18.64 -1.96 -6.14
C ALA A 169 18.31 -1.60 -4.68
N MET A 170 18.08 -0.34 -4.41
CA MET A 170 17.61 0.09 -3.10
C MET A 170 16.20 -0.46 -2.84
N HIS A 171 16.03 -1.15 -1.72
CA HIS A 171 14.71 -1.57 -1.25
C HIS A 171 13.80 -0.35 -1.04
N PRO A 172 12.53 -0.37 -1.46
CA PRO A 172 11.70 0.81 -1.51
C PRO A 172 11.34 1.40 -0.15
N CYS A 173 11.59 0.71 0.96
CA CYS A 173 11.12 1.16 2.27
C CYS A 173 12.07 0.96 3.44
N ALA A 174 13.10 0.13 3.33
CA ALA A 174 13.87 -0.28 4.51
C ALA A 174 15.16 0.53 4.69
N VAL A 175 15.35 1.03 5.91
CA VAL A 175 16.58 1.65 6.41
C VAL A 175 17.05 0.84 7.63
N VAL A 176 18.33 0.47 7.67
CA VAL A 176 18.93 -0.18 8.83
C VAL A 176 19.61 0.82 9.74
N LEU A 177 19.49 0.56 11.03
CA LEU A 177 20.22 1.23 12.09
C LEU A 177 21.16 0.23 12.76
N SER A 178 22.39 0.65 13.00
CA SER A 178 23.42 -0.12 13.70
C SER A 178 24.09 0.74 14.76
N ASP A 179 24.91 0.11 15.59
CA ASP A 179 26.01 0.78 16.28
C ASP A 179 27.11 1.20 15.29
N GLY A 180 28.26 1.71 15.77
CA GLY A 180 29.36 2.12 14.92
C GLY A 180 30.04 1.01 14.09
N GLY A 181 29.59 -0.25 14.23
CA GLY A 181 30.16 -1.44 13.59
C GLY A 181 29.37 -1.94 12.37
N LEU A 182 28.62 -1.10 11.66
CA LEU A 182 27.88 -1.54 10.47
C LEU A 182 28.77 -2.21 9.42
N LEU A 183 29.93 -1.60 9.13
CA LEU A 183 30.88 -2.11 8.14
C LEU A 183 31.60 -3.40 8.57
N ASP A 184 31.61 -3.71 9.86
CA ASP A 184 32.15 -4.98 10.38
C ASP A 184 31.18 -6.14 10.13
N ARG A 185 29.89 -5.83 9.87
CA ARG A 185 28.82 -6.81 9.71
C ARG A 185 28.31 -6.94 8.28
N ALA A 186 28.34 -5.84 7.51
CA ALA A 186 27.76 -5.80 6.19
C ALA A 186 28.58 -4.94 5.22
N PRO A 187 28.82 -5.42 3.99
CA PRO A 187 29.36 -4.57 2.93
C PRO A 187 28.34 -3.49 2.55
N VAL A 188 28.82 -2.29 2.27
CA VAL A 188 28.00 -1.12 1.93
C VAL A 188 28.52 -0.46 0.67
N GLN A 189 27.61 -0.13 -0.25
CA GLN A 189 27.89 0.67 -1.44
C GLN A 189 26.95 1.87 -1.54
N LEU A 190 27.32 2.88 -2.30
CA LEU A 190 26.39 3.98 -2.61
C LEU A 190 25.42 3.54 -3.72
N ASN A 191 24.13 3.80 -3.53
CA ASN A 191 23.13 3.59 -4.57
C ASN A 191 23.09 4.77 -5.55
N ALA A 192 22.30 4.65 -6.62
CA ALA A 192 22.15 5.69 -7.64
C ALA A 192 21.61 7.04 -7.12
N SER A 193 20.95 7.05 -5.96
CA SER A 193 20.45 8.26 -5.30
C SER A 193 21.41 8.84 -4.27
N GLY A 194 22.63 8.27 -4.15
CA GLY A 194 23.66 8.74 -3.24
C GLY A 194 23.54 8.25 -1.79
N TYR A 195 22.57 7.39 -1.47
CA TYR A 195 22.46 6.80 -0.13
C TYR A 195 23.37 5.58 0.02
N PRO A 196 24.03 5.39 1.18
CA PRO A 196 24.67 4.14 1.53
C PRO A 196 23.62 3.02 1.58
N MET A 197 23.98 1.86 1.01
CA MET A 197 23.10 0.71 0.89
C MET A 197 23.89 -0.56 1.26
N VAL A 198 23.38 -1.32 2.24
CA VAL A 198 23.92 -2.65 2.55
C VAL A 198 23.65 -3.61 1.41
N GLU A 199 24.58 -4.53 1.13
CA GLU A 199 24.43 -5.54 0.06
C GLU A 199 23.59 -6.76 0.48
N PHE A 200 22.97 -6.71 1.65
CA PHE A 200 22.00 -7.70 2.12
C PHE A 200 20.57 -7.25 1.80
N ASP A 201 19.72 -8.21 1.48
CA ASP A 201 18.28 -7.99 1.41
C ASP A 201 17.66 -7.96 2.83
N LYS A 202 16.34 -7.78 2.90
CA LYS A 202 15.62 -7.68 4.17
C LYS A 202 15.78 -8.90 5.07
N ASP A 203 15.86 -10.10 4.48
CA ASP A 203 15.96 -11.35 5.22
C ASP A 203 17.39 -11.51 5.79
N GLY A 204 18.41 -11.21 4.98
CA GLY A 204 19.80 -11.19 5.43
C GLY A 204 20.08 -10.15 6.52
N VAL A 205 19.44 -8.97 6.44
CA VAL A 205 19.53 -7.93 7.48
C VAL A 205 18.97 -8.41 8.83
N GLU A 206 17.86 -9.15 8.81
CA GLU A 206 17.26 -9.74 10.02
C GLU A 206 18.15 -10.85 10.60
N GLU A 207 18.74 -11.71 9.74
CA GLU A 207 19.65 -12.79 10.15
C GLU A 207 20.91 -12.29 10.87
N ILE A 208 21.49 -11.17 10.42
CA ILE A 208 22.67 -10.56 11.05
C ILE A 208 22.32 -9.65 12.23
N GLY A 209 21.04 -9.56 12.60
CA GLY A 209 20.56 -8.87 13.81
C GLY A 209 20.64 -7.35 13.75
N LEU A 210 20.53 -6.73 12.57
CA LEU A 210 20.42 -5.28 12.42
C LEU A 210 18.97 -4.82 12.66
N LEU A 211 18.83 -3.64 13.27
CA LEU A 211 17.51 -3.02 13.42
C LEU A 211 17.06 -2.43 12.09
N LYS A 212 15.94 -2.91 11.58
CA LYS A 212 15.31 -2.44 10.36
C LYS A 212 14.15 -1.48 10.67
N LEU A 213 14.09 -0.35 9.98
CA LEU A 213 12.97 0.58 9.97
C LEU A 213 12.31 0.54 8.59
N ASP A 214 11.02 0.17 8.53
CA ASP A 214 10.27 0.18 7.27
C ASP A 214 9.51 1.50 7.12
N ILE A 215 9.96 2.34 6.16
CA ILE A 215 9.41 3.65 5.84
C ILE A 215 8.86 3.60 4.41
N LEU A 216 7.57 3.33 4.30
CA LEU A 216 6.91 3.10 3.02
C LEU A 216 6.34 4.40 2.44
N GLY A 217 6.70 4.71 1.19
CA GLY A 217 6.07 5.80 0.46
C GLY A 217 4.70 5.39 -0.06
N VAL A 218 3.65 6.01 0.44
CA VAL A 218 2.26 5.77 0.02
C VAL A 218 1.74 6.97 -0.74
N ARG A 219 1.41 6.78 -2.04
CA ARG A 219 0.96 7.87 -2.91
C ARG A 219 -0.35 8.49 -2.43
N MET A 220 -1.25 7.70 -1.81
CA MET A 220 -2.48 8.23 -1.25
C MET A 220 -2.21 9.20 -0.09
N GLN A 221 -1.18 8.98 0.73
CA GLN A 221 -0.80 9.96 1.76
C GLN A 221 -0.37 11.30 1.15
N SER A 222 0.37 11.26 0.02
CA SER A 222 0.69 12.48 -0.75
C SER A 222 -0.56 13.13 -1.35
N THR A 223 -1.51 12.33 -1.83
CA THR A 223 -2.79 12.81 -2.39
C THR A 223 -3.61 13.53 -1.32
N ILE A 224 -3.73 12.95 -0.12
CA ILE A 224 -4.45 13.55 1.00
C ILE A 224 -3.76 14.84 1.44
N ALA A 225 -2.43 14.84 1.58
CA ALA A 225 -1.66 16.04 1.95
C ALA A 225 -1.85 17.17 0.93
N HIS A 226 -1.80 16.83 -0.38
CA HIS A 226 -2.03 17.77 -1.47
C HIS A 226 -3.46 18.35 -1.41
N ALA A 227 -4.47 17.50 -1.23
CA ALA A 227 -5.86 17.95 -1.14
C ALA A 227 -6.08 18.91 0.04
N VAL A 228 -5.55 18.58 1.22
CA VAL A 228 -5.61 19.46 2.41
C VAL A 228 -4.91 20.80 2.15
N HIS A 229 -3.78 20.78 1.45
CA HIS A 229 -3.08 22.01 1.06
C HIS A 229 -3.92 22.87 0.12
N GLU A 230 -4.53 22.28 -0.90
CA GLU A 230 -5.40 22.99 -1.86
C GLU A 230 -6.66 23.54 -1.21
N ILE A 231 -7.30 22.80 -0.27
CA ILE A 231 -8.43 23.27 0.53
C ILE A 231 -8.04 24.53 1.30
N LYS A 232 -6.89 24.49 2.01
CA LYS A 232 -6.39 25.66 2.74
C LYS A 232 -6.12 26.84 1.83
N ARG A 233 -5.55 26.60 0.64
CA ARG A 233 -5.16 27.64 -0.32
C ARG A 233 -6.36 28.32 -1.00
N VAL A 234 -7.41 27.53 -1.34
CA VAL A 234 -8.54 28.01 -2.18
C VAL A 234 -9.80 28.29 -1.36
N GLU A 235 -10.06 27.46 -0.36
CA GLU A 235 -11.26 27.57 0.48
C GLU A 235 -11.00 28.30 1.80
N GLU A 236 -9.71 28.58 2.13
CA GLU A 236 -9.26 29.19 3.39
C GLU A 236 -9.65 28.38 4.64
N ILE A 237 -9.93 27.07 4.46
CA ILE A 237 -10.27 26.13 5.54
C ILE A 237 -9.00 25.45 6.04
N ASP A 238 -8.72 25.54 7.33
CA ASP A 238 -7.63 24.77 7.97
C ASP A 238 -8.17 23.41 8.43
N LEU A 239 -8.28 22.47 7.46
CA LEU A 239 -8.84 21.15 7.68
C LEU A 239 -7.84 20.23 8.38
N ASP A 240 -8.15 19.82 9.62
CA ASP A 240 -7.49 18.68 10.25
C ASP A 240 -8.18 17.38 9.80
N ILE A 241 -7.63 16.76 8.78
CA ILE A 241 -8.17 15.51 8.19
C ILE A 241 -8.07 14.31 9.15
N ASP A 242 -7.22 14.38 10.15
CA ASP A 242 -7.08 13.31 11.15
C ASP A 242 -8.12 13.45 12.28
N ALA A 243 -8.79 14.61 12.38
CA ALA A 243 -9.87 14.90 13.34
C ALA A 243 -11.27 14.87 12.74
N VAL A 244 -11.43 14.52 11.45
CA VAL A 244 -12.77 14.44 10.85
C VAL A 244 -13.61 13.32 11.49
N PRO A 245 -14.93 13.53 11.69
CA PRO A 245 -15.80 12.53 12.29
C PRO A 245 -15.85 11.27 11.40
N LEU A 246 -15.76 10.08 12.02
CA LEU A 246 -15.77 8.80 11.31
C LEU A 246 -17.20 8.25 11.07
N ASP A 247 -18.21 9.06 11.28
CA ASP A 247 -19.64 8.75 11.13
C ASP A 247 -20.37 9.68 10.14
N ASP A 248 -19.61 10.36 9.26
CA ASP A 248 -20.18 11.26 8.25
C ASP A 248 -21.01 10.50 7.23
N GLU A 249 -22.33 10.66 7.28
CA GLU A 249 -23.30 9.95 6.43
C GLU A 249 -23.09 10.21 4.92
N PRO A 250 -22.83 11.45 4.45
CA PRO A 250 -22.52 11.69 3.02
C PRO A 250 -21.33 10.89 2.50
N THR A 251 -20.27 10.73 3.32
CA THR A 251 -19.10 9.92 2.98
C THR A 251 -19.46 8.45 2.80
N TYR A 252 -20.26 7.87 3.70
CA TYR A 252 -20.71 6.48 3.54
C TYR A 252 -21.66 6.32 2.35
N ASN A 253 -22.53 7.29 2.07
CA ASN A 253 -23.39 7.27 0.91
C ASN A 253 -22.59 7.24 -0.40
N LEU A 254 -21.49 8.01 -0.49
CA LEU A 254 -20.57 7.94 -1.62
C LEU A 254 -19.92 6.55 -1.74
N ILE A 255 -19.44 5.98 -0.64
CA ILE A 255 -18.82 4.66 -0.65
C ILE A 255 -19.82 3.59 -1.10
N GLN A 256 -21.05 3.58 -0.56
CA GLN A 256 -22.10 2.64 -0.91
C GLN A 256 -22.55 2.76 -2.38
N SER A 257 -22.50 3.97 -2.95
CA SER A 257 -22.85 4.22 -4.36
C SER A 257 -21.91 3.55 -5.36
N THR A 258 -20.79 2.99 -4.91
CA THR A 258 -19.72 2.41 -5.73
C THR A 258 -18.95 3.40 -6.61
N HIS A 259 -19.20 4.71 -6.51
CA HIS A 259 -18.45 5.77 -7.19
C HIS A 259 -17.11 6.02 -6.48
N THR A 260 -16.33 4.95 -6.30
CA THR A 260 -15.12 4.94 -5.47
C THR A 260 -13.83 5.03 -6.28
N LEU A 261 -13.87 5.50 -7.53
CA LEU A 261 -12.66 5.77 -8.31
C LEU A 261 -11.76 6.77 -7.59
N GLY A 262 -10.48 6.44 -7.48
CA GLY A 262 -9.48 7.23 -6.78
C GLY A 262 -9.49 7.08 -5.25
N ILE A 263 -10.50 6.44 -4.65
CA ILE A 263 -10.54 6.20 -3.20
C ILE A 263 -9.65 5.01 -2.85
N PHE A 264 -8.83 5.19 -1.83
CA PHE A 264 -7.88 4.18 -1.39
C PHE A 264 -8.54 2.84 -1.08
N GLN A 265 -7.94 1.73 -1.50
CA GLN A 265 -8.36 0.33 -1.29
C GLN A 265 -9.69 -0.10 -1.93
N VAL A 266 -10.62 0.78 -2.24
CA VAL A 266 -11.99 0.43 -2.68
C VAL A 266 -12.30 0.80 -4.13
N GLU A 267 -11.28 1.09 -4.94
CA GLU A 267 -11.47 1.51 -6.35
C GLU A 267 -11.48 0.37 -7.37
N SER A 268 -10.92 -0.81 -7.05
CA SER A 268 -10.84 -1.92 -8.01
C SER A 268 -12.25 -2.47 -8.33
N PRO A 269 -12.48 -3.06 -9.54
CA PRO A 269 -13.81 -3.52 -9.91
C PRO A 269 -14.43 -4.48 -8.91
N GLY A 270 -13.64 -5.44 -8.39
CA GLY A 270 -14.12 -6.39 -7.38
C GLY A 270 -14.41 -5.75 -6.02
N GLN A 271 -13.60 -4.76 -5.62
CA GLN A 271 -13.87 -3.99 -4.40
C GLN A 271 -15.12 -3.14 -4.53
N ARG A 272 -15.32 -2.48 -5.66
CA ARG A 272 -16.53 -1.71 -5.93
C ARG A 272 -17.78 -2.58 -5.87
N GLU A 273 -17.71 -3.80 -6.41
CA GLU A 273 -18.80 -4.77 -6.32
C GLU A 273 -19.07 -5.19 -4.86
N LEU A 274 -18.03 -5.46 -4.08
CA LEU A 274 -18.17 -5.86 -2.68
C LEU A 274 -18.73 -4.73 -1.83
N VAL A 275 -18.16 -3.52 -1.93
CA VAL A 275 -18.62 -2.32 -1.21
C VAL A 275 -20.12 -2.05 -1.46
N GLY A 276 -20.57 -2.16 -2.72
CA GLY A 276 -21.99 -2.00 -3.05
C GLY A 276 -22.90 -3.07 -2.43
N LYS A 277 -22.41 -4.31 -2.33
CA LYS A 277 -23.15 -5.41 -1.69
C LYS A 277 -23.11 -5.33 -0.17
N LEU A 278 -21.98 -4.96 0.41
CA LEU A 278 -21.79 -4.85 1.87
C LEU A 278 -22.54 -3.63 2.43
N ALA A 279 -22.60 -2.56 1.67
CA ALA A 279 -23.22 -1.28 2.04
C ALA A 279 -22.72 -0.76 3.40
N PRO A 280 -21.42 -0.41 3.53
CA PRO A 280 -20.81 -0.02 4.79
C PRO A 280 -21.46 1.27 5.34
N LYS A 281 -21.72 1.30 6.64
CA LYS A 281 -22.32 2.43 7.36
C LYS A 281 -21.44 2.92 8.50
N THR A 282 -20.43 2.15 8.87
CA THR A 282 -19.55 2.41 10.00
C THR A 282 -18.10 2.20 9.61
N PHE A 283 -17.20 2.75 10.41
CA PHE A 283 -15.78 2.52 10.22
C PHE A 283 -15.39 1.04 10.36
N THR A 284 -16.06 0.31 11.24
CA THR A 284 -15.91 -1.15 11.38
C THR A 284 -16.30 -1.89 10.11
N ASP A 285 -17.34 -1.46 9.42
CA ASP A 285 -17.74 -2.06 8.13
C ASP A 285 -16.64 -1.90 7.07
N LEU A 286 -15.93 -0.76 7.06
CA LEU A 286 -14.78 -0.56 6.15
C LEU A 286 -13.59 -1.48 6.51
N ILE A 287 -13.32 -1.67 7.81
CA ILE A 287 -12.30 -2.63 8.27
C ILE A 287 -12.62 -4.04 7.76
N ILE A 288 -13.87 -4.44 7.85
CA ILE A 288 -14.34 -5.75 7.39
C ILE A 288 -14.27 -5.86 5.86
N ASP A 289 -14.76 -4.86 5.13
CA ASP A 289 -14.74 -4.83 3.66
C ASP A 289 -13.32 -5.02 3.10
N ILE A 290 -12.36 -4.21 3.59
CA ILE A 290 -10.94 -4.30 3.18
C ILE A 290 -10.35 -5.69 3.49
N SER A 291 -10.84 -6.36 4.54
CA SER A 291 -10.34 -7.67 4.97
C SER A 291 -10.96 -8.82 4.19
N LEU A 292 -12.20 -8.71 3.76
CA LEU A 292 -12.92 -9.75 3.01
C LEU A 292 -12.44 -9.85 1.56
N PHE A 293 -12.07 -8.75 0.92
CA PHE A 293 -11.62 -8.77 -0.47
C PHE A 293 -10.13 -9.09 -0.60
N ARG A 294 -9.78 -10.33 -0.30
CA ARG A 294 -8.42 -10.86 -0.40
C ARG A 294 -8.43 -12.24 -1.05
N PRO A 295 -7.33 -12.69 -1.68
CA PRO A 295 -7.28 -13.99 -2.34
C PRO A 295 -7.73 -15.16 -1.46
N GLY A 296 -7.47 -15.09 -0.16
CA GLY A 296 -7.87 -16.10 0.81
C GLY A 296 -9.39 -16.16 1.03
N PRO A 297 -10.01 -15.14 1.61
CA PRO A 297 -11.46 -15.07 1.83
C PRO A 297 -12.28 -15.27 0.56
N VAL A 298 -11.82 -14.72 -0.59
CA VAL A 298 -12.46 -14.91 -1.89
C VAL A 298 -12.45 -16.38 -2.33
N LYS A 299 -11.30 -17.08 -2.19
CA LYS A 299 -11.18 -18.51 -2.54
C LYS A 299 -11.94 -19.44 -1.61
N SER A 300 -12.09 -19.05 -0.33
CA SER A 300 -12.77 -19.85 0.70
C SER A 300 -14.27 -19.56 0.78
N ASP A 301 -14.83 -18.79 -0.16
CA ASP A 301 -16.26 -18.39 -0.21
C ASP A 301 -16.78 -17.80 1.12
N MET A 302 -15.96 -17.03 1.83
CA MET A 302 -16.34 -16.39 3.10
C MET A 302 -17.24 -15.17 2.91
N ILE A 303 -17.20 -14.56 1.73
CA ILE A 303 -17.95 -13.34 1.42
C ILE A 303 -19.46 -13.61 1.42
N ARG A 304 -19.88 -14.72 0.81
CA ARG A 304 -21.32 -15.05 0.68
C ARG A 304 -22.00 -15.30 2.02
N PRO A 305 -21.48 -16.15 2.92
CA PRO A 305 -22.07 -16.30 4.26
C PRO A 305 -22.16 -14.99 5.03
N PHE A 306 -21.12 -14.15 5.00
CA PHE A 306 -21.10 -12.86 5.63
C PHE A 306 -22.23 -11.95 5.08
N LEU A 307 -22.34 -11.78 3.75
CA LEU A 307 -23.37 -10.95 3.14
C LEU A 307 -24.78 -11.47 3.40
N ASN A 308 -24.97 -12.79 3.37
CA ASN A 308 -26.27 -13.40 3.66
C ASN A 308 -26.74 -13.11 5.10
N ALA A 309 -25.82 -13.19 6.06
CA ALA A 309 -26.13 -12.87 7.45
C ALA A 309 -26.34 -11.36 7.64
N ARG A 310 -25.50 -10.53 7.07
CA ARG A 310 -25.58 -9.07 7.10
C ARG A 310 -26.92 -8.53 6.59
N HIS A 311 -27.45 -9.14 5.52
CA HIS A 311 -28.74 -8.74 4.93
C HIS A 311 -29.94 -9.48 5.53
N GLY A 312 -29.72 -10.34 6.52
CA GLY A 312 -30.80 -11.11 7.15
C GLY A 312 -31.42 -12.20 6.26
N TRP A 313 -30.74 -12.57 5.14
CA TRP A 313 -31.22 -13.64 4.27
C TRP A 313 -31.03 -15.03 4.90
N ASN A 314 -29.94 -15.19 5.64
CA ASN A 314 -29.68 -16.32 6.51
C ASN A 314 -29.16 -15.81 7.85
N PRO A 315 -29.59 -16.40 9.00
CA PRO A 315 -29.03 -15.99 10.29
C PRO A 315 -27.54 -16.32 10.39
N ALA A 316 -26.80 -15.47 11.10
CA ALA A 316 -25.40 -15.74 11.42
C ALA A 316 -25.27 -17.06 12.16
N GLN A 317 -24.42 -17.96 11.66
CA GLN A 317 -24.18 -19.25 12.28
C GLN A 317 -22.96 -19.17 13.19
N ILE A 318 -23.18 -19.05 14.49
CA ILE A 318 -22.12 -19.11 15.49
C ILE A 318 -22.12 -20.52 16.09
N ILE A 319 -21.02 -21.24 15.87
CA ILE A 319 -20.86 -22.68 16.19
C ILE A 319 -21.10 -22.96 17.68
N HIS A 320 -20.68 -22.04 18.58
CA HIS A 320 -20.87 -22.19 20.02
C HIS A 320 -21.15 -20.83 20.67
N PRO A 321 -22.02 -20.75 21.72
CA PRO A 321 -22.35 -19.50 22.40
C PRO A 321 -21.14 -18.73 22.96
N ASP A 322 -20.11 -19.42 23.45
CA ASP A 322 -18.88 -18.79 23.98
C ASP A 322 -18.10 -17.99 22.92
N LEU A 323 -18.36 -18.23 21.65
CA LEU A 323 -17.75 -17.54 20.53
C LEU A 323 -18.56 -16.34 20.03
N TYR A 324 -19.74 -16.08 20.63
CA TYR A 324 -20.61 -15.00 20.21
C TYR A 324 -19.91 -13.64 20.24
N SER A 325 -19.28 -13.29 21.36
CA SER A 325 -18.57 -12.01 21.52
C SER A 325 -17.41 -11.84 20.55
N ILE A 326 -16.83 -12.93 20.04
CA ILE A 326 -15.70 -12.91 19.12
C ILE A 326 -16.18 -12.75 17.66
N LEU A 327 -17.32 -13.36 17.31
CA LEU A 327 -17.76 -13.51 15.92
C LEU A 327 -18.97 -12.63 15.56
N ALA A 328 -19.64 -12.01 16.52
CA ALA A 328 -20.82 -11.19 16.26
C ALA A 328 -20.52 -10.01 15.30
N GLU A 329 -19.37 -9.36 15.45
CA GLU A 329 -18.93 -8.25 14.60
C GLU A 329 -18.80 -8.66 13.13
N THR A 330 -18.49 -9.92 12.86
CA THR A 330 -18.28 -10.47 11.52
C THR A 330 -19.35 -11.48 11.11
N GLU A 331 -20.56 -11.36 11.66
CA GLU A 331 -21.72 -12.17 11.29
C GLU A 331 -21.46 -13.69 11.36
N GLY A 332 -20.67 -14.12 12.36
CA GLY A 332 -20.31 -15.54 12.54
C GLY A 332 -19.15 -16.03 11.68
N VAL A 333 -18.63 -15.20 10.78
CA VAL A 333 -17.51 -15.58 9.90
C VAL A 333 -16.18 -15.19 10.53
N VAL A 334 -15.19 -16.08 10.49
CA VAL A 334 -13.82 -15.75 10.92
C VAL A 334 -13.12 -14.97 9.82
N VAL A 335 -12.75 -13.71 10.10
CA VAL A 335 -12.10 -12.80 9.14
C VAL A 335 -10.69 -12.41 9.61
N PHE A 336 -10.47 -12.31 10.93
CA PHE A 336 -9.27 -11.75 11.52
C PHE A 336 -8.40 -12.76 12.25
N HIS A 337 -7.08 -12.55 12.22
CA HIS A 337 -6.13 -13.29 13.06
C HIS A 337 -6.47 -13.17 14.54
N GLU A 338 -6.93 -11.99 14.97
CA GLU A 338 -7.34 -11.68 16.32
C GLU A 338 -8.50 -12.59 16.78
N GLN A 339 -9.43 -12.90 15.87
CA GLN A 339 -10.51 -13.85 16.17
C GLN A 339 -9.98 -15.28 16.34
N VAL A 340 -9.03 -15.71 15.50
CA VAL A 340 -8.38 -17.02 15.65
C VAL A 340 -7.68 -17.14 17.01
N ILE A 341 -6.94 -16.10 17.41
CA ILE A 341 -6.29 -16.03 18.74
C ILE A 341 -7.34 -16.16 19.85
N SER A 342 -8.41 -15.38 19.78
CA SER A 342 -9.47 -15.37 20.79
C SER A 342 -10.23 -16.70 20.85
N ILE A 343 -10.52 -17.34 19.70
CA ILE A 343 -11.16 -18.66 19.63
C ILE A 343 -10.28 -19.72 20.33
N ILE A 344 -8.99 -19.77 19.98
CA ILE A 344 -8.05 -20.73 20.62
C ILE A 344 -7.98 -20.48 22.13
N ALA A 345 -7.83 -19.23 22.56
CA ALA A 345 -7.75 -18.89 23.98
C ALA A 345 -9.04 -19.28 24.75
N THR A 346 -10.21 -18.97 24.20
CA THR A 346 -11.50 -19.27 24.82
C THR A 346 -11.71 -20.78 24.97
N MET A 347 -11.48 -21.54 23.91
CA MET A 347 -11.74 -22.98 23.91
C MET A 347 -10.74 -23.80 24.74
N THR A 348 -9.53 -23.30 24.90
CA THR A 348 -8.47 -24.06 25.60
C THR A 348 -8.09 -23.47 26.94
N GLY A 349 -8.50 -22.22 27.23
CA GLY A 349 -8.19 -21.53 28.49
C GLY A 349 -6.76 -21.01 28.61
N ILE A 350 -5.98 -20.99 27.50
CA ILE A 350 -4.63 -20.42 27.49
C ILE A 350 -4.67 -18.91 27.33
N SER A 351 -3.54 -18.24 27.63
CA SER A 351 -3.43 -16.79 27.39
C SER A 351 -3.45 -16.43 25.91
N LEU A 352 -3.86 -15.18 25.59
CA LEU A 352 -3.83 -14.67 24.22
C LEU A 352 -2.43 -14.73 23.59
N ALA A 353 -1.38 -14.49 24.38
CA ALA A 353 0.01 -14.62 23.94
C ALA A 353 0.36 -16.06 23.49
N ALA A 354 -0.03 -17.07 24.30
CA ALA A 354 0.16 -18.46 23.93
C ALA A 354 -0.69 -18.89 22.74
N ALA A 355 -1.90 -18.33 22.62
CA ALA A 355 -2.79 -18.55 21.47
C ALA A 355 -2.21 -17.96 20.18
N ASP A 356 -1.52 -16.80 20.23
CA ASP A 356 -0.83 -16.25 19.04
C ASP A 356 0.30 -17.16 18.56
N GLU A 357 1.07 -17.77 19.47
CA GLU A 357 2.09 -18.75 19.07
C GLU A 357 1.46 -19.96 18.38
N LYS A 358 0.34 -20.49 18.89
CA LYS A 358 -0.40 -21.58 18.22
C LYS A 358 -0.96 -21.15 16.87
N ARG A 359 -1.53 -19.95 16.76
CA ARG A 359 -1.97 -19.38 15.48
C ARG A 359 -0.82 -19.28 14.45
N ARG A 360 0.37 -18.91 14.88
CA ARG A 360 1.53 -18.84 13.95
C ARG A 360 1.94 -20.21 13.46
N ALA A 361 1.95 -21.21 14.35
CA ALA A 361 2.26 -22.57 13.98
C ALA A 361 1.32 -23.14 12.90
N LEU A 362 0.05 -22.69 12.88
CA LEU A 362 -0.91 -23.08 11.84
C LEU A 362 -0.47 -22.70 10.41
N GLY A 363 0.52 -21.82 10.22
CA GLY A 363 1.02 -21.43 8.92
C GLY A 363 1.80 -22.51 8.14
N SER A 364 2.22 -23.58 8.80
CA SER A 364 2.88 -24.73 8.17
C SER A 364 2.06 -26.01 8.36
N LYS A 365 2.28 -27.02 7.48
CA LYS A 365 1.57 -28.31 7.59
C LYS A 365 1.95 -29.07 8.86
N GLU A 366 3.22 -29.04 9.21
CA GLU A 366 3.76 -29.64 10.42
C GLU A 366 3.17 -28.99 11.68
N GLY A 367 3.15 -27.65 11.69
CA GLY A 367 2.55 -26.89 12.79
C GLY A 367 1.03 -27.09 12.91
N GLN A 368 0.31 -27.26 11.79
CA GLN A 368 -1.13 -27.60 11.83
C GLN A 368 -1.36 -28.92 12.54
N GLN A 369 -0.53 -29.95 12.28
CA GLN A 369 -0.65 -31.22 12.94
C GLN A 369 -0.34 -31.11 14.45
N GLU A 370 0.75 -30.43 14.80
CA GLU A 370 1.11 -30.19 16.21
C GLU A 370 -0.01 -29.48 16.98
N VAL A 371 -0.56 -28.41 16.39
CA VAL A 371 -1.65 -27.65 17.01
C VAL A 371 -2.92 -28.51 17.12
N CYS A 372 -3.24 -29.34 16.11
CA CYS A 372 -4.37 -30.26 16.13
C CYS A 372 -4.27 -31.24 17.31
N ASP A 373 -3.13 -31.93 17.43
CA ASP A 373 -2.87 -32.93 18.47
C ASP A 373 -2.94 -32.34 19.88
N TRP A 374 -2.64 -31.06 20.02
CA TRP A 374 -2.76 -30.33 21.26
C TRP A 374 -4.16 -29.76 21.51
N PHE A 375 -4.82 -29.20 20.47
CA PHE A 375 -6.08 -28.46 20.60
C PHE A 375 -7.24 -29.36 21.01
N PHE A 376 -7.37 -30.54 20.41
CA PHE A 376 -8.45 -31.48 20.70
C PHE A 376 -8.49 -31.89 22.18
N PRO A 377 -7.41 -32.43 22.79
CA PRO A 377 -7.40 -32.74 24.23
C PRO A 377 -7.64 -31.52 25.12
N ALA A 378 -7.06 -30.35 24.78
CA ALA A 378 -7.19 -29.14 25.56
C ALA A 378 -8.64 -28.62 25.57
N ALA A 379 -9.31 -28.59 24.42
CA ALA A 379 -10.70 -28.17 24.33
C ALA A 379 -11.65 -29.20 24.98
N THR A 380 -11.39 -30.50 24.83
CA THR A 380 -12.15 -31.55 25.52
C THR A 380 -12.06 -31.42 27.06
N ALA A 381 -10.88 -31.10 27.58
CA ALA A 381 -10.69 -30.85 29.01
C ALA A 381 -11.48 -29.64 29.53
N ARG A 382 -11.86 -28.70 28.64
CA ARG A 382 -12.72 -27.55 28.94
C ARG A 382 -14.21 -27.86 28.84
N GLY A 383 -14.58 -29.10 28.45
CA GLY A 383 -15.97 -29.55 28.39
C GLY A 383 -16.66 -29.36 27.02
N TYR A 384 -15.93 -28.99 25.96
CA TYR A 384 -16.53 -28.91 24.64
C TYR A 384 -16.75 -30.30 24.04
N GLU A 385 -17.88 -30.46 23.33
CA GLU A 385 -18.19 -31.69 22.63
C GLU A 385 -17.27 -31.90 21.41
N LEU A 386 -16.90 -33.14 21.12
CA LEU A 386 -16.01 -33.48 20.00
C LEU A 386 -16.52 -32.92 18.64
N LYS A 387 -17.82 -32.91 18.44
CA LYS A 387 -18.44 -32.33 17.22
C LYS A 387 -18.10 -30.85 17.08
N ILE A 388 -18.29 -30.08 18.15
CA ILE A 388 -17.98 -28.63 18.19
C ILE A 388 -16.48 -28.39 17.97
N ILE A 389 -15.62 -29.17 18.64
CA ILE A 389 -14.17 -29.09 18.48
C ILE A 389 -13.77 -29.33 17.02
N THR A 390 -14.37 -30.34 16.37
CA THR A 390 -14.08 -30.66 14.97
C THR A 390 -14.52 -29.55 14.03
N GLU A 391 -15.74 -29.03 14.17
CA GLU A 391 -16.25 -27.92 13.34
C GLU A 391 -15.37 -26.67 13.46
N ILE A 392 -14.97 -26.32 14.68
CA ILE A 392 -14.09 -25.15 14.91
C ILE A 392 -12.68 -25.41 14.39
N TRP A 393 -12.14 -26.63 14.57
CA TRP A 393 -10.85 -26.98 14.00
C TRP A 393 -10.82 -26.84 12.48
N ASP A 394 -11.86 -27.27 11.78
CA ASP A 394 -11.96 -27.12 10.34
C ASP A 394 -11.94 -25.65 9.91
N VAL A 395 -12.60 -24.77 10.65
CA VAL A 395 -12.54 -23.32 10.47
C VAL A 395 -11.11 -22.80 10.70
N LEU A 396 -10.48 -23.14 11.82
CA LEU A 396 -9.12 -22.70 12.15
C LEU A 396 -8.11 -23.16 11.11
N ARG A 397 -8.20 -24.40 10.65
CA ARG A 397 -7.33 -24.98 9.62
C ARG A 397 -7.51 -24.29 8.26
N ALA A 398 -8.74 -24.04 7.85
CA ALA A 398 -9.04 -23.33 6.61
C ALA A 398 -8.50 -21.90 6.65
N PHE A 399 -8.55 -21.27 7.81
CA PHE A 399 -8.15 -19.88 8.04
C PHE A 399 -6.63 -19.68 8.23
N ALA A 400 -5.89 -20.73 8.60
CA ALA A 400 -4.46 -20.67 8.91
C ALA A 400 -3.60 -20.05 7.79
N SER A 401 -4.01 -20.25 6.52
CA SER A 401 -3.30 -19.72 5.34
C SER A 401 -3.80 -18.35 4.88
N PHE A 402 -4.92 -17.82 5.40
CA PHE A 402 -5.67 -16.74 4.77
C PHE A 402 -6.13 -15.63 5.71
N GLY A 403 -5.87 -15.73 7.00
CA GLY A 403 -6.26 -14.73 7.99
C GLY A 403 -5.66 -13.35 7.73
N PHE A 404 -6.38 -12.31 8.13
CA PHE A 404 -5.94 -10.92 8.02
C PHE A 404 -5.76 -10.27 9.39
N CYS A 405 -4.75 -9.42 9.52
CA CYS A 405 -4.52 -8.66 10.76
C CYS A 405 -5.55 -7.52 10.84
N LYS A 406 -6.44 -7.54 11.84
CA LYS A 406 -7.45 -6.50 12.05
C LYS A 406 -6.81 -5.12 12.22
N ALA A 407 -5.70 -5.04 12.96
CA ALA A 407 -4.95 -3.80 13.14
C ALA A 407 -4.45 -3.21 11.82
N HIS A 408 -3.98 -4.05 10.89
CA HIS A 408 -3.59 -3.61 9.55
C HIS A 408 -4.78 -3.12 8.73
N ALA A 409 -5.92 -3.82 8.82
CA ALA A 409 -7.15 -3.40 8.15
C ALA A 409 -7.64 -2.04 8.68
N ALA A 410 -7.62 -1.84 9.99
CA ALA A 410 -7.99 -0.58 10.63
C ALA A 410 -7.07 0.57 10.19
N ALA A 411 -5.75 0.31 10.13
CA ALA A 411 -4.79 1.30 9.63
C ALA A 411 -5.04 1.70 8.17
N PHE A 412 -5.56 0.78 7.34
CA PHE A 412 -5.90 1.07 5.94
C PHE A 412 -7.31 1.65 5.77
N ALA A 413 -8.23 1.33 6.67
CA ALA A 413 -9.57 1.91 6.66
C ALA A 413 -9.54 3.43 6.91
N LEU A 414 -8.58 3.94 7.70
CA LEU A 414 -8.47 5.36 7.98
C LEU A 414 -8.17 6.20 6.70
N PRO A 415 -7.11 5.97 5.94
CA PRO A 415 -6.89 6.70 4.69
C PRO A 415 -7.96 6.37 3.62
N THR A 416 -8.62 5.21 3.67
CA THR A 416 -9.78 4.91 2.81
C THR A 416 -10.91 5.87 3.12
N TYR A 417 -11.27 6.01 4.37
CA TYR A 417 -12.31 6.93 4.81
C TYR A 417 -11.93 8.39 4.53
N GLN A 418 -10.71 8.80 4.86
CA GLN A 418 -10.20 10.17 4.62
C GLN A 418 -10.24 10.54 3.14
N SER A 419 -9.83 9.63 2.25
CA SER A 419 -9.90 9.86 0.80
C SER A 419 -11.35 9.93 0.28
N ALA A 420 -12.28 9.15 0.86
CA ALA A 420 -13.69 9.23 0.55
C ALA A 420 -14.31 10.55 1.06
N TYR A 421 -13.95 10.97 2.28
CA TYR A 421 -14.38 12.24 2.85
C TYR A 421 -13.96 13.43 1.98
N LEU A 422 -12.70 13.47 1.58
CA LEU A 422 -12.18 14.51 0.69
C LEU A 422 -12.89 14.51 -0.67
N LYS A 423 -13.15 13.34 -1.25
CA LYS A 423 -13.89 13.23 -2.50
C LYS A 423 -15.33 13.72 -2.37
N THR A 424 -15.97 13.50 -1.21
CA THR A 424 -17.35 13.90 -0.93
C THR A 424 -17.48 15.41 -0.74
N HIS A 425 -16.61 15.98 0.09
CA HIS A 425 -16.75 17.37 0.55
C HIS A 425 -15.88 18.37 -0.22
N HIS A 426 -14.75 17.91 -0.77
CA HIS A 426 -13.76 18.74 -1.46
C HIS A 426 -13.29 18.07 -2.77
N PRO A 427 -14.22 17.75 -3.70
CA PRO A 427 -13.92 16.92 -4.87
C PRO A 427 -12.82 17.52 -5.77
N ALA A 428 -12.77 18.83 -5.95
CA ALA A 428 -11.75 19.48 -6.78
C ALA A 428 -10.34 19.31 -6.19
N ALA A 429 -10.19 19.55 -4.89
CA ALA A 429 -8.92 19.37 -4.19
C ALA A 429 -8.47 17.90 -4.20
N PHE A 430 -9.40 16.96 -3.98
CA PHE A 430 -9.13 15.54 -4.06
C PHE A 430 -8.64 15.11 -5.44
N ILE A 431 -9.36 15.51 -6.50
CA ILE A 431 -8.99 15.19 -7.90
C ILE A 431 -7.64 15.80 -8.28
N ALA A 432 -7.34 17.04 -7.86
CA ALA A 432 -6.03 17.65 -8.10
C ALA A 432 -4.90 16.80 -7.46
N GLY A 433 -5.09 16.33 -6.24
CA GLY A 433 -4.17 15.44 -5.57
C GLY A 433 -4.03 14.08 -6.28
N VAL A 434 -5.13 13.46 -6.71
CA VAL A 434 -5.12 12.18 -7.46
C VAL A 434 -4.40 12.32 -8.79
N LEU A 435 -4.66 13.38 -9.55
CA LEU A 435 -4.01 13.63 -10.84
C LEU A 435 -2.51 13.94 -10.70
N THR A 436 -2.10 14.54 -9.58
CA THR A 436 -0.70 14.84 -9.28
C THR A 436 0.08 13.59 -8.89
N HIS A 437 -0.44 12.82 -7.93
CA HIS A 437 0.32 11.75 -7.29
C HIS A 437 0.04 10.35 -7.84
N ASP A 438 -1.01 10.21 -8.66
CA ASP A 438 -1.38 8.95 -9.34
C ASP A 438 -1.40 7.75 -8.36
N PRO A 439 -2.24 7.80 -7.28
CA PRO A 439 -2.22 6.81 -6.22
C PRO A 439 -2.90 5.48 -6.59
N GLY A 440 -3.72 5.50 -7.64
CA GLY A 440 -4.64 4.43 -8.01
C GLY A 440 -4.19 3.59 -9.20
N MET A 441 -5.12 2.74 -9.65
CA MET A 441 -4.88 1.83 -10.78
C MET A 441 -5.44 2.36 -12.10
N TYR A 442 -6.21 3.42 -12.08
CA TYR A 442 -6.87 3.96 -13.27
C TYR A 442 -6.07 5.07 -13.92
N PRO A 443 -6.03 5.14 -15.28
CA PRO A 443 -5.31 6.19 -15.98
C PRO A 443 -5.95 7.57 -15.75
N LYS A 444 -5.14 8.61 -15.78
CA LYS A 444 -5.56 10.00 -15.56
C LYS A 444 -6.79 10.43 -16.37
N ARG A 445 -6.95 9.92 -17.61
CA ARG A 445 -8.12 10.19 -18.44
C ARG A 445 -9.45 9.82 -17.76
N LEU A 446 -9.49 8.69 -17.05
CA LEU A 446 -10.69 8.27 -16.32
C LEU A 446 -10.92 9.13 -15.07
N MET A 447 -9.86 9.57 -14.42
CA MET A 447 -9.97 10.52 -13.30
C MET A 447 -10.45 11.89 -13.74
N ILE A 448 -10.11 12.30 -14.97
CA ILE A 448 -10.64 13.52 -15.59
C ILE A 448 -12.15 13.39 -15.90
N ASP A 449 -12.60 12.22 -16.35
CA ASP A 449 -14.04 11.97 -16.56
C ASP A 449 -14.79 11.90 -15.22
N GLU A 450 -14.19 11.32 -14.19
CA GLU A 450 -14.73 11.33 -12.82
C GLU A 450 -14.88 12.76 -12.28
N ALA A 451 -13.89 13.64 -12.51
CA ALA A 451 -13.98 15.05 -12.13
C ALA A 451 -15.22 15.73 -12.73
N ARG A 452 -15.47 15.50 -14.04
CA ARG A 452 -16.66 16.05 -14.71
C ARG A 452 -17.97 15.54 -14.13
N GLN A 453 -18.04 14.25 -13.77
CA GLN A 453 -19.21 13.66 -13.13
C GLN A 453 -19.47 14.24 -11.73
N LEU A 454 -18.41 14.65 -11.03
CA LEU A 454 -18.49 15.34 -9.74
C LEU A 454 -18.79 16.84 -9.88
N GLY A 455 -18.97 17.36 -11.11
CA GLY A 455 -19.22 18.78 -11.37
C GLY A 455 -17.95 19.65 -11.30
N VAL A 456 -16.76 19.03 -11.23
CA VAL A 456 -15.49 19.74 -11.20
C VAL A 456 -15.06 20.10 -12.62
N GLY A 457 -14.86 21.38 -12.87
CA GLY A 457 -14.36 21.89 -14.16
C GLY A 457 -12.88 21.57 -14.38
N LEU A 458 -12.43 21.69 -15.63
CA LEU A 458 -11.02 21.57 -16.00
C LEU A 458 -10.54 22.88 -16.63
N ALA A 459 -9.55 23.49 -16.03
CA ALA A 459 -8.85 24.62 -16.62
C ALA A 459 -7.72 24.09 -17.54
N PRO A 460 -7.63 24.57 -18.79
CA PRO A 460 -6.67 24.06 -19.77
C PRO A 460 -5.23 24.34 -19.33
N LEU A 461 -4.28 23.61 -19.97
CA LEU A 461 -2.87 23.91 -19.81
C LEU A 461 -2.58 25.34 -20.29
N ASP A 462 -1.87 26.11 -19.45
CA ASP A 462 -1.51 27.50 -19.72
C ASP A 462 -0.11 27.79 -19.19
N ILE A 463 0.76 28.33 -20.01
CA ILE A 463 2.16 28.60 -19.63
C ILE A 463 2.29 29.65 -18.51
N ASN A 464 1.31 30.55 -18.37
CA ASN A 464 1.32 31.59 -17.36
C ASN A 464 0.68 31.15 -16.03
N TYR A 465 -0.25 30.17 -16.06
CA TYR A 465 -1.04 29.79 -14.89
C TYR A 465 -0.74 28.36 -14.40
N SER A 466 -0.44 27.40 -15.30
CA SER A 466 -0.23 25.99 -14.91
C SER A 466 1.04 25.82 -14.09
N GLY A 467 0.91 25.22 -12.91
CA GLY A 467 2.03 24.88 -12.03
C GLY A 467 2.75 23.58 -12.43
N GLU A 468 3.70 23.16 -11.60
CA GLU A 468 4.33 21.84 -11.65
C GLU A 468 3.31 20.74 -11.36
N GLN A 469 2.40 21.00 -10.42
CA GLN A 469 1.35 20.09 -9.98
C GLN A 469 -0.03 20.56 -10.44
N TYR A 470 -1.01 19.66 -10.42
CA TYR A 470 -2.41 20.04 -10.63
C TYR A 470 -2.88 20.84 -9.42
N THR A 471 -3.54 21.97 -9.66
CA THR A 471 -4.02 22.91 -8.64
C THR A 471 -5.50 23.20 -8.83
N VAL A 472 -6.15 23.67 -7.79
CA VAL A 472 -7.56 24.11 -7.86
C VAL A 472 -7.61 25.61 -8.14
N GLU A 473 -8.49 26.01 -9.04
CA GLU A 473 -8.85 27.41 -9.31
C GLU A 473 -10.34 27.58 -9.11
N ARG A 474 -10.75 28.74 -8.60
CA ARG A 474 -12.18 29.10 -8.46
C ARG A 474 -12.51 30.17 -9.50
N ASP A 475 -13.56 29.92 -10.29
CA ASP A 475 -14.01 30.89 -11.27
C ASP A 475 -14.82 32.02 -10.62
N GLU A 476 -15.16 33.04 -11.42
CA GLU A 476 -15.93 34.23 -10.96
C GLU A 476 -17.35 33.87 -10.47
N LYS A 477 -17.85 32.68 -10.83
CA LYS A 477 -19.18 32.19 -10.40
C LYS A 477 -19.10 31.29 -9.18
N GLY A 478 -17.88 31.08 -8.64
CA GLY A 478 -17.63 30.22 -7.50
C GLY A 478 -17.49 28.72 -7.83
N GLY A 479 -17.41 28.36 -9.12
CA GLY A 479 -17.16 26.98 -9.56
C GLY A 479 -15.70 26.59 -9.43
N ASP A 480 -15.45 25.38 -8.90
CA ASP A 480 -14.09 24.87 -8.75
C ASP A 480 -13.62 24.14 -10.02
N HIS A 481 -12.40 24.45 -10.44
CA HIS A 481 -11.75 23.88 -11.62
C HIS A 481 -10.37 23.33 -11.24
N VAL A 482 -10.00 22.19 -11.80
CA VAL A 482 -8.65 21.66 -11.69
C VAL A 482 -7.82 22.16 -12.88
N ARG A 483 -6.76 22.94 -12.59
CA ARG A 483 -5.76 23.39 -13.59
C ARG A 483 -4.85 22.25 -13.96
N ILE A 484 -4.71 22.01 -15.27
CA ILE A 484 -3.78 20.98 -15.79
C ILE A 484 -2.33 21.40 -15.53
N ALA A 485 -1.53 20.50 -14.97
CA ALA A 485 -0.12 20.72 -14.63
C ALA A 485 0.79 20.74 -15.86
N LEU A 486 1.88 21.50 -15.82
CA LEU A 486 2.94 21.49 -16.86
C LEU A 486 3.57 20.09 -17.00
N THR A 487 3.74 19.37 -15.89
CA THR A 487 4.27 18.00 -15.88
C THR A 487 3.39 16.98 -16.62
N SER A 488 2.18 17.34 -17.02
CA SER A 488 1.32 16.49 -17.86
C SER A 488 1.76 16.45 -19.32
N VAL A 489 2.61 17.38 -19.75
CA VAL A 489 3.14 17.44 -21.12
C VAL A 489 4.13 16.30 -21.34
N SER A 490 3.88 15.47 -22.34
CA SER A 490 4.75 14.32 -22.62
C SER A 490 6.14 14.78 -23.05
N GLY A 491 7.17 14.30 -22.38
CA GLY A 491 8.58 14.58 -22.69
C GLY A 491 9.14 15.84 -22.05
N ILE A 492 8.34 16.65 -21.35
CA ILE A 492 8.85 17.79 -20.59
C ILE A 492 9.69 17.32 -19.40
N SER A 493 10.79 17.98 -19.14
CA SER A 493 11.67 17.72 -17.97
C SER A 493 11.37 18.69 -16.81
N ASP A 494 11.73 18.30 -15.60
CA ASP A 494 11.58 19.16 -14.40
C ASP A 494 12.33 20.49 -14.55
N LYS A 495 13.48 20.49 -15.26
CA LYS A 495 14.24 21.72 -15.54
C LYS A 495 13.46 22.65 -16.45
N GLU A 496 12.81 22.13 -17.48
CA GLU A 496 11.99 22.93 -18.39
C GLU A 496 10.76 23.48 -17.67
N VAL A 497 10.09 22.68 -16.84
CA VAL A 497 8.98 23.15 -15.98
C VAL A 497 9.43 24.30 -15.08
N THR A 498 10.56 24.14 -14.39
CA THR A 498 11.13 25.18 -13.54
C THR A 498 11.46 26.45 -14.35
N SER A 499 12.05 26.30 -15.53
CA SER A 499 12.38 27.41 -16.41
C SER A 499 11.14 28.18 -16.86
N ILE A 500 10.08 27.46 -17.27
CA ILE A 500 8.80 28.07 -17.66
C ILE A 500 8.20 28.88 -16.49
N ILE A 501 8.14 28.28 -15.30
CA ILE A 501 7.57 28.96 -14.11
C ILE A 501 8.37 30.20 -13.74
N THR A 502 9.70 30.12 -13.80
CA THR A 502 10.58 31.22 -13.42
C THR A 502 10.56 32.37 -14.44
N GLY A 503 10.35 32.08 -15.73
CA GLY A 503 10.34 33.07 -16.80
C GLY A 503 9.04 33.87 -16.94
N ARG A 504 8.01 33.57 -16.15
CA ARG A 504 6.70 34.26 -16.20
C ARG A 504 6.75 35.73 -15.81
N PRO A 505 5.83 36.56 -16.34
CA PRO A 505 4.76 36.25 -17.31
C PRO A 505 5.27 36.28 -18.76
N TYR A 506 4.67 35.44 -19.63
CA TYR A 506 4.89 35.47 -21.08
C TYR A 506 3.77 36.24 -21.77
N ILE A 507 4.15 37.18 -22.63
CA ILE A 507 3.20 38.07 -23.33
C ILE A 507 2.67 37.39 -24.59
N ASP A 508 3.54 36.74 -25.35
CA ASP A 508 3.22 36.02 -26.57
C ASP A 508 4.17 34.82 -26.81
N LEU A 509 3.97 34.11 -27.92
CA LEU A 509 4.78 32.96 -28.28
C LEU A 509 6.25 33.32 -28.56
N SER A 510 6.52 34.52 -29.10
CA SER A 510 7.89 34.98 -29.36
C SER A 510 8.66 35.24 -28.06
N ASP A 511 7.96 35.75 -27.05
CA ASP A 511 8.50 35.96 -25.72
C ASP A 511 8.79 34.63 -25.00
N PHE A 512 7.90 33.66 -25.14
CA PHE A 512 8.11 32.31 -24.62
C PHE A 512 9.29 31.56 -25.28
N TYR A 513 9.55 31.84 -26.59
CA TYR A 513 10.61 31.18 -27.35
C TYR A 513 12.02 31.71 -27.03
N ARG A 514 12.14 32.91 -26.50
CA ARG A 514 13.41 33.55 -26.10
C ARG A 514 13.92 33.03 -24.78
#